data_7ecc703c2db2f3c5ecc3d203118fed4d
#
_entry.id   7ecc703c2db2f3c5ecc3d203118fed4d
#
_cell.length_a   1.000
_cell.length_b   1.000
_cell.length_c   1.000
_cell.angle_alpha   90.00
_cell.angle_beta   90.00
_cell.angle_gamma   90.00
#
_symmetry.space_group_name_H-M   'P 1'
#
loop_
_entity.id
_entity.type
_entity.pdbx_description
1 polymer ?
#
loop_
_entity_poly.entity_id
_entity_poly.type
_entity_poly.pdbx_seq_one_letter_code
_entity_poly.pdbx_strand_id
1 'polypeptide(L)'
;MKRLLITRFSAMGDVAMCVPVVYSLAKKYSGLEIVFLSRKNFAPIFSRMPQNVKFVGIDLKNDYKGMSGLNRLFSEIKEMKIDAYADFHDVLRTHYLRIRTFLAGIKTEKINKGRADKRRLTKKGALNCNPLKTTFERYHDVLKRLGFDFELDYPTKSPTEKNGKIGIAPFAAHKGKILPLETMEKVVEMLSSKGLKIYLFGFGDKEKAILDAWQDKYPNVESLVGRSGGLANELNLIADLDCMLSMDSANMHLASLVGTRAVSVWGATHPAAGFLGFNQNPDDAVQVDLPCRPCSVYGNKECRLSTPYKCLTAITPESIVNRILCE
;
A
#
# COMPACT_ATOMS: atom_id res chain seq x y z
N MET A 1 29.16 8.66 -1.42
CA MET A 1 27.99 8.64 -0.49
C MET A 1 28.01 7.33 0.24
N LYS A 2 28.04 7.36 1.58
CA LYS A 2 28.17 6.15 2.43
C LYS A 2 26.85 5.84 3.14
N ARG A 3 26.06 6.86 3.50
CA ARG A 3 24.82 6.70 4.26
C ARG A 3 23.68 7.56 3.71
N LEU A 4 22.56 6.93 3.38
CA LEU A 4 21.34 7.55 2.86
C LEU A 4 20.21 7.44 3.89
N LEU A 5 19.56 8.56 4.23
CA LEU A 5 18.30 8.56 4.97
C LEU A 5 17.12 8.59 4.01
N ILE A 6 16.13 7.74 4.22
CA ILE A 6 14.85 7.76 3.52
C ILE A 6 13.73 7.90 4.55
N THR A 7 12.74 8.76 4.30
CA THR A 7 11.59 8.92 5.21
C THR A 7 10.25 8.72 4.51
N ARG A 8 9.39 7.87 5.14
CA ARG A 8 7.97 7.75 4.81
C ARG A 8 7.19 7.34 6.05
N PHE A 9 6.36 8.22 6.63
CA PHE A 9 5.69 8.00 7.91
C PHE A 9 4.27 7.42 7.79
N SER A 10 3.63 7.49 6.64
CA SER A 10 2.26 7.02 6.37
C SER A 10 1.90 7.11 4.87
N ALA A 11 0.84 6.48 4.37
CA ALA A 11 0.06 5.45 5.06
C ALA A 11 0.75 4.09 4.93
N MET A 12 0.21 3.03 5.55
CA MET A 12 0.82 1.68 5.51
C MET A 12 1.09 1.20 4.09
N GLY A 13 0.11 1.30 3.18
CA GLY A 13 0.29 0.92 1.77
C GLY A 13 1.39 1.71 1.06
N ASP A 14 1.49 3.04 1.32
CA ASP A 14 2.57 3.85 0.76
C ASP A 14 3.96 3.47 1.31
N VAL A 15 4.02 3.03 2.58
CA VAL A 15 5.27 2.52 3.19
C VAL A 15 5.63 1.17 2.58
N ALA A 16 4.66 0.27 2.37
CA ALA A 16 4.86 -0.99 1.69
C ALA A 16 5.40 -0.78 0.26
N MET A 17 4.87 0.21 -0.48
CA MET A 17 5.38 0.58 -1.80
C MET A 17 6.82 1.11 -1.81
N CYS A 18 7.39 1.52 -0.67
CA CYS A 18 8.81 1.90 -0.61
C CYS A 18 9.74 0.68 -0.70
N VAL A 19 9.30 -0.48 -0.21
CA VAL A 19 10.15 -1.66 -0.04
C VAL A 19 10.78 -2.16 -1.34
N PRO A 20 10.05 -2.38 -2.45
CA PRO A 20 10.67 -2.81 -3.71
C PRO A 20 11.75 -1.84 -4.20
N VAL A 21 11.55 -0.55 -4.04
CA VAL A 21 12.48 0.49 -4.49
C VAL A 21 13.73 0.51 -3.59
N VAL A 22 13.55 0.46 -2.28
CA VAL A 22 14.66 0.46 -1.30
C VAL A 22 15.44 -0.85 -1.38
N TYR A 23 14.77 -1.97 -1.58
CA TYR A 23 15.40 -3.27 -1.77
C TYR A 23 16.30 -3.28 -3.02
N SER A 24 15.77 -2.83 -4.16
CA SER A 24 16.50 -2.76 -5.43
C SER A 24 17.75 -1.86 -5.32
N LEU A 25 17.59 -0.69 -4.67
CA LEU A 25 18.71 0.19 -4.36
C LEU A 25 19.76 -0.51 -3.50
N ALA A 26 19.33 -1.14 -2.41
CA ALA A 26 20.22 -1.80 -1.46
C ALA A 26 20.98 -2.97 -2.09
N LYS A 27 20.33 -3.74 -2.95
CA LYS A 27 20.92 -4.84 -3.71
C LYS A 27 21.99 -4.33 -4.68
N LYS A 28 21.69 -3.25 -5.41
CA LYS A 28 22.64 -2.65 -6.37
C LYS A 28 23.84 -1.99 -5.70
N TYR A 29 23.63 -1.34 -4.55
CA TYR A 29 24.64 -0.58 -3.83
C TYR A 29 24.91 -1.19 -2.45
N SER A 30 25.49 -2.38 -2.40
CA SER A 30 25.72 -3.15 -1.17
C SER A 30 26.61 -2.44 -0.13
N GLY A 31 27.47 -1.52 -0.58
CA GLY A 31 28.29 -0.68 0.30
C GLY A 31 27.60 0.59 0.80
N LEU A 32 26.35 0.85 0.41
CA LEU A 32 25.56 1.99 0.87
C LEU A 32 24.76 1.59 2.11
N GLU A 33 24.97 2.24 3.23
CA GLU A 33 24.07 2.10 4.40
C GLU A 33 22.81 2.92 4.17
N ILE A 34 21.66 2.27 4.19
CA ILE A 34 20.35 2.90 4.00
C ILE A 34 19.60 2.89 5.33
N VAL A 35 19.31 4.07 5.87
CA VAL A 35 18.46 4.23 7.05
C VAL A 35 17.05 4.57 6.58
N PHE A 36 16.10 3.69 6.84
CA PHE A 36 14.69 3.94 6.56
C PHE A 36 13.96 4.34 7.83
N LEU A 37 13.59 5.62 7.93
CA LEU A 37 12.92 6.21 9.09
C LEU A 37 11.40 6.25 8.89
N SER A 38 10.67 5.52 9.74
CA SER A 38 9.21 5.43 9.68
C SER A 38 8.58 5.23 11.05
N ARG A 39 7.26 4.99 11.11
CA ARG A 39 6.60 4.64 12.38
C ARG A 39 7.00 3.24 12.83
N LYS A 40 7.22 3.05 14.13
CA LYS A 40 7.66 1.78 14.73
C LYS A 40 6.80 0.56 14.36
N ASN A 41 5.48 0.76 14.24
CA ASN A 41 4.55 -0.32 13.89
C ASN A 41 4.67 -0.84 12.45
N PHE A 42 5.46 -0.20 11.59
CA PHE A 42 5.72 -0.65 10.22
C PHE A 42 7.02 -1.46 10.08
N ALA A 43 7.75 -1.71 11.18
CA ALA A 43 8.98 -2.49 11.15
C ALA A 43 8.82 -3.87 10.47
N PRO A 44 7.73 -4.63 10.66
CA PRO A 44 7.56 -5.92 10.00
C PRO A 44 7.55 -5.87 8.47
N ILE A 45 7.16 -4.74 7.87
CA ILE A 45 7.17 -4.53 6.41
C ILE A 45 8.60 -4.61 5.86
N PHE A 46 9.61 -4.32 6.69
CA PHE A 46 11.04 -4.29 6.32
C PHE A 46 11.81 -5.55 6.77
N SER A 47 11.14 -6.60 7.25
CA SER A 47 11.80 -7.80 7.80
C SER A 47 12.65 -8.59 6.78
N ARG A 48 12.38 -8.44 5.49
CA ARG A 48 13.07 -9.16 4.39
C ARG A 48 14.05 -8.26 3.61
N MET A 49 14.49 -7.15 4.20
CA MET A 49 15.42 -6.23 3.54
C MET A 49 16.86 -6.75 3.59
N PRO A 50 17.72 -6.35 2.61
CA PRO A 50 19.16 -6.60 2.67
C PRO A 50 19.80 -6.01 3.94
N GLN A 51 20.93 -6.60 4.37
CA GLN A 51 21.61 -6.22 5.63
C GLN A 51 22.07 -4.77 5.71
N ASN A 52 22.30 -4.11 4.58
CA ASN A 52 22.67 -2.71 4.50
C ASN A 52 21.48 -1.75 4.64
N VAL A 53 20.26 -2.26 4.86
CA VAL A 53 19.07 -1.47 5.18
C VAL A 53 18.75 -1.56 6.66
N LYS A 54 18.75 -0.42 7.34
CA LYS A 54 18.41 -0.29 8.76
C LYS A 54 17.08 0.43 8.91
N PHE A 55 16.08 -0.27 9.46
CA PHE A 55 14.80 0.36 9.81
C PHE A 55 14.92 1.06 11.17
N VAL A 56 14.54 2.34 11.21
CA VAL A 56 14.45 3.14 12.44
C VAL A 56 13.00 3.51 12.67
N GLY A 57 12.41 2.89 13.70
CA GLY A 57 11.01 3.09 14.08
C GLY A 57 10.84 4.21 15.09
N ILE A 58 9.97 5.20 14.80
CA ILE A 58 9.70 6.32 15.69
C ILE A 58 8.23 6.42 16.07
N ASP A 59 7.95 7.03 17.22
CA ASP A 59 6.60 7.36 17.67
C ASP A 59 6.33 8.87 17.54
N LEU A 60 5.74 9.23 16.38
CA LEU A 60 5.43 10.63 16.06
C LEU A 60 4.33 11.24 16.92
N LYS A 61 3.55 10.45 17.65
CA LYS A 61 2.46 10.94 18.50
C LYS A 61 2.92 11.27 19.91
N ASN A 62 3.84 10.48 20.44
CA ASN A 62 4.33 10.60 21.81
C ASN A 62 5.72 11.24 21.85
N ASP A 63 6.73 10.59 21.26
CA ASP A 63 8.13 10.99 21.42
C ASP A 63 8.51 12.22 20.60
N TYR A 64 7.89 12.43 19.43
CA TYR A 64 8.24 13.51 18.50
C TYR A 64 7.06 14.45 18.21
N LYS A 65 6.29 14.80 19.26
CA LYS A 65 5.15 15.70 19.18
C LYS A 65 5.62 17.16 19.10
N GLY A 66 4.99 17.96 18.24
CA GLY A 66 5.22 19.40 18.12
C GLY A 66 6.62 19.78 17.59
N MET A 67 6.99 21.05 17.73
CA MET A 67 8.27 21.57 17.22
C MET A 67 9.47 21.07 18.03
N SER A 68 9.34 20.95 19.35
CA SER A 68 10.40 20.39 20.20
C SER A 68 10.74 18.94 19.83
N GLY A 69 9.72 18.11 19.59
CA GLY A 69 9.90 16.75 19.11
C GLY A 69 10.57 16.70 17.73
N LEU A 70 10.20 17.59 16.81
CA LEU A 70 10.86 17.67 15.50
C LEU A 70 12.30 18.14 15.58
N ASN A 71 12.62 19.08 16.52
CA ASN A 71 13.99 19.49 16.77
C ASN A 71 14.84 18.33 17.31
N ARG A 72 14.31 17.55 18.27
CA ARG A 72 14.96 16.34 18.78
C ARG A 72 15.21 15.33 17.65
N LEU A 73 14.19 15.02 16.83
CA LEU A 73 14.34 14.12 15.70
C LEU A 73 15.42 14.60 14.71
N PHE A 74 15.48 15.89 14.46
CA PHE A 74 16.53 16.44 13.59
C PHE A 74 17.92 16.29 14.22
N SER A 75 18.08 16.50 15.53
CA SER A 75 19.36 16.28 16.23
C SER A 75 19.81 14.83 16.12
N GLU A 76 18.91 13.87 16.32
CA GLU A 76 19.19 12.44 16.13
C GLU A 76 19.59 12.11 14.68
N ILE A 77 18.89 12.69 13.68
CA ILE A 77 19.24 12.54 12.26
C ILE A 77 20.65 13.10 11.99
N LYS A 78 21.02 14.20 12.62
CA LYS A 78 22.36 14.80 12.49
C LYS A 78 23.45 13.87 13.05
N GLU A 79 23.18 13.23 14.20
CA GLU A 79 24.08 12.24 14.82
C GLU A 79 24.26 10.99 13.94
N MET A 80 23.29 10.65 13.09
CA MET A 80 23.41 9.54 12.12
C MET A 80 24.48 9.81 11.05
N LYS A 81 24.98 11.04 10.90
CA LYS A 81 26.01 11.44 9.90
C LYS A 81 25.66 11.00 8.49
N ILE A 82 24.44 11.33 8.05
CA ILE A 82 23.95 11.02 6.70
C ILE A 82 24.58 11.91 5.65
N ASP A 83 24.86 11.36 4.47
CA ASP A 83 25.37 12.10 3.31
C ASP A 83 24.26 12.65 2.42
N ALA A 84 23.09 11.97 2.42
CA ALA A 84 21.95 12.40 1.63
C ALA A 84 20.62 12.04 2.32
N TYR A 85 19.57 12.79 1.96
CA TYR A 85 18.23 12.62 2.46
C TYR A 85 17.21 12.54 1.32
N ALA A 86 16.46 11.45 1.27
CA ALA A 86 15.34 11.20 0.35
C ALA A 86 14.00 11.32 1.10
N ASP A 87 13.26 12.39 0.86
CA ASP A 87 11.91 12.58 1.39
C ASP A 87 10.88 11.93 0.46
N PHE A 88 10.44 10.71 0.79
CA PHE A 88 9.37 9.99 0.07
C PHE A 88 7.97 10.41 0.53
N HIS A 89 7.85 11.33 1.49
CA HIS A 89 6.56 11.67 2.09
C HIS A 89 6.03 13.05 1.67
N ASP A 90 6.89 14.08 1.62
CA ASP A 90 6.55 15.48 1.26
C ASP A 90 5.30 16.00 2.02
N VAL A 91 5.35 15.97 3.36
CA VAL A 91 4.37 16.55 4.30
C VAL A 91 5.03 17.56 5.22
N LEU A 92 4.27 18.35 5.99
CA LEU A 92 4.81 19.43 6.82
C LEU A 92 6.01 19.00 7.70
N ARG A 93 5.93 17.81 8.34
CA ARG A 93 7.01 17.29 9.18
C ARG A 93 8.28 17.01 8.38
N THR A 94 8.16 16.33 7.24
CA THR A 94 9.33 16.05 6.39
C THR A 94 9.81 17.29 5.66
N HIS A 95 8.96 18.28 5.42
CA HIS A 95 9.34 19.59 4.93
C HIS A 95 10.30 20.30 5.90
N TYR A 96 9.93 20.29 7.20
CA TYR A 96 10.80 20.82 8.24
C TYR A 96 12.16 20.10 8.28
N LEU A 97 12.17 18.77 8.30
CA LEU A 97 13.40 17.98 8.29
C LEU A 97 14.24 18.26 7.04
N ARG A 98 13.62 18.37 5.87
CA ARG A 98 14.29 18.65 4.61
C ARG A 98 14.97 20.03 4.61
N ILE A 99 14.30 21.06 5.11
CA ILE A 99 14.90 22.40 5.24
C ILE A 99 16.11 22.34 6.18
N ARG A 100 15.99 21.70 7.33
CA ARG A 100 17.06 21.60 8.33
C ARG A 100 18.27 20.80 7.81
N THR A 101 18.03 19.67 7.10
CA THR A 101 19.09 18.86 6.49
C THR A 101 19.79 19.62 5.35
N PHE A 102 19.03 20.33 4.50
CA PHE A 102 19.59 21.17 3.45
C PHE A 102 20.49 22.28 4.01
N LEU A 103 20.04 22.99 5.05
CA LEU A 103 20.85 24.03 5.73
C LEU A 103 22.10 23.45 6.42
N ALA A 104 22.10 22.17 6.77
CA ALA A 104 23.27 21.45 7.27
C ALA A 104 24.19 20.92 6.16
N GLY A 105 23.99 21.31 4.89
CA GLY A 105 24.83 20.91 3.77
C GLY A 105 24.57 19.50 3.23
N ILE A 106 23.50 18.83 3.66
CA ILE A 106 23.16 17.47 3.26
C ILE A 106 22.37 17.51 1.94
N LYS A 107 22.81 16.74 0.93
CA LYS A 107 22.12 16.63 -0.35
C LYS A 107 20.70 16.06 -0.13
N THR A 108 19.68 16.79 -0.58
CA THR A 108 18.30 16.49 -0.21
C THR A 108 17.37 16.53 -1.41
N GLU A 109 16.57 15.45 -1.59
CA GLU A 109 15.57 15.34 -2.65
C GLU A 109 14.22 14.90 -2.09
N LYS A 110 13.14 15.24 -2.80
CA LYS A 110 11.77 14.89 -2.40
C LYS A 110 10.97 14.27 -3.53
N ILE A 111 9.93 13.53 -3.14
CA ILE A 111 8.97 12.97 -4.09
C ILE A 111 8.18 14.07 -4.82
N ASN A 112 8.05 13.91 -6.13
CA ASN A 112 7.00 14.58 -6.91
C ASN A 112 5.74 13.70 -6.92
N LYS A 113 4.74 14.07 -6.13
CA LYS A 113 3.46 13.33 -6.01
C LYS A 113 2.59 13.36 -7.27
N GLY A 114 2.96 14.10 -8.31
CA GLY A 114 2.19 14.25 -9.55
C GLY A 114 0.81 14.86 -9.35
N ARG A 115 0.67 15.83 -8.44
CA ARG A 115 -0.63 16.40 -8.08
C ARG A 115 -1.36 17.03 -9.27
N ALA A 116 -0.63 17.68 -10.18
CA ALA A 116 -1.19 18.27 -11.39
C ALA A 116 -1.77 17.20 -12.33
N ASP A 117 -0.99 16.12 -12.58
CA ASP A 117 -1.41 15.01 -13.45
C ASP A 117 -2.59 14.25 -12.85
N LYS A 118 -2.56 13.98 -11.54
CA LYS A 118 -3.66 13.36 -10.81
C LYS A 118 -4.93 14.21 -10.85
N ARG A 119 -4.80 15.55 -10.76
CA ARG A 119 -5.94 16.47 -10.92
C ARG A 119 -6.50 16.40 -12.34
N ARG A 120 -5.63 16.36 -13.36
CA ARG A 120 -6.03 16.21 -14.76
C ARG A 120 -6.75 14.88 -14.99
N LEU A 121 -6.22 13.79 -14.47
CA LEU A 121 -6.83 12.44 -14.54
C LEU A 121 -8.24 12.43 -13.91
N THR A 122 -8.42 12.99 -12.71
CA THR A 122 -9.72 13.03 -12.05
C THR A 122 -10.72 14.02 -12.72
N LYS A 123 -10.25 14.93 -13.56
CA LYS A 123 -11.11 15.86 -14.32
C LYS A 123 -11.56 15.27 -15.65
N LYS A 124 -10.67 14.55 -16.35
CA LYS A 124 -10.92 13.99 -17.69
C LYS A 124 -11.43 12.56 -17.69
N GLY A 125 -11.22 11.81 -16.59
CA GLY A 125 -11.47 10.37 -16.52
C GLY A 125 -10.31 9.53 -17.08
N ALA A 126 -10.22 8.27 -16.66
CA ALA A 126 -9.15 7.35 -17.07
C ALA A 126 -9.26 6.95 -18.56
N LEU A 127 -10.46 6.85 -19.08
CA LEU A 127 -10.72 6.53 -20.50
C LEU A 127 -10.11 7.55 -21.48
N ASN A 128 -9.85 8.78 -21.00
CA ASN A 128 -9.33 9.87 -21.81
C ASN A 128 -7.93 10.32 -21.41
N CYS A 129 -7.20 9.49 -20.65
CA CYS A 129 -5.86 9.81 -20.16
C CYS A 129 -4.98 8.57 -20.15
N ASN A 130 -3.71 8.74 -20.52
CA ASN A 130 -2.72 7.69 -20.30
C ASN A 130 -2.51 7.45 -18.80
N PRO A 131 -2.18 6.22 -18.38
CA PRO A 131 -1.79 5.92 -17.01
C PRO A 131 -0.65 6.83 -16.54
N LEU A 132 -0.73 7.24 -15.28
CA LEU A 132 0.29 8.09 -14.67
C LEU A 132 1.46 7.23 -14.19
N LYS A 133 2.63 7.85 -14.03
CA LYS A 133 3.76 7.22 -13.33
C LYS A 133 3.29 6.59 -12.02
N THR A 134 3.71 5.36 -11.79
CA THR A 134 3.46 4.63 -10.55
C THR A 134 4.13 5.31 -9.35
N THR A 135 3.68 5.00 -8.15
CA THR A 135 4.34 5.48 -6.94
C THR A 135 5.77 4.93 -6.81
N PHE A 136 6.03 3.73 -7.32
CA PHE A 136 7.37 3.13 -7.36
C PHE A 136 8.32 3.94 -8.23
N GLU A 137 7.91 4.31 -9.44
CA GLU A 137 8.68 5.17 -10.34
C GLU A 137 8.93 6.54 -9.72
N ARG A 138 7.95 7.09 -8.98
CA ARG A 138 8.12 8.38 -8.29
C ARG A 138 9.13 8.31 -7.15
N TYR A 139 9.21 7.20 -6.41
CA TYR A 139 10.25 6.96 -5.41
C TYR A 139 11.61 6.75 -6.08
N HIS A 140 11.66 5.97 -7.14
CA HIS A 140 12.86 5.77 -7.95
C HIS A 140 13.41 7.09 -8.49
N ASP A 141 12.55 7.97 -9.05
CA ASP A 141 12.93 9.31 -9.53
C ASP A 141 13.62 10.15 -8.43
N VAL A 142 13.23 10.03 -7.15
CA VAL A 142 13.91 10.72 -6.04
C VAL A 142 15.34 10.25 -5.90
N LEU A 143 15.53 8.93 -5.90
CA LEU A 143 16.85 8.32 -5.76
C LEU A 143 17.74 8.60 -6.97
N LYS A 144 17.17 8.59 -8.17
CA LYS A 144 17.88 8.96 -9.40
C LYS A 144 18.42 10.40 -9.35
N ARG A 145 17.63 11.36 -8.84
CA ARG A 145 18.10 12.75 -8.65
C ARG A 145 19.18 12.88 -7.58
N LEU A 146 19.24 11.96 -6.62
CA LEU A 146 20.34 11.86 -5.65
C LEU A 146 21.61 11.25 -6.26
N GLY A 147 21.55 10.72 -7.48
CA GLY A 147 22.68 10.13 -8.22
C GLY A 147 22.75 8.62 -8.18
N PHE A 148 21.65 7.94 -7.79
CA PHE A 148 21.57 6.48 -7.84
C PHE A 148 20.88 6.02 -9.13
N ASP A 149 21.59 5.23 -9.93
CA ASP A 149 21.07 4.61 -11.15
C ASP A 149 20.95 3.09 -10.94
N PHE A 150 19.71 2.58 -10.96
CA PHE A 150 19.40 1.17 -10.75
C PHE A 150 18.04 0.83 -11.37
N GLU A 151 17.79 -0.44 -11.61
CA GLU A 151 16.49 -0.94 -12.03
C GLU A 151 15.72 -1.49 -10.86
N LEU A 152 14.39 -1.49 -10.95
CA LEU A 152 13.52 -2.08 -9.94
C LEU A 152 13.54 -3.61 -10.09
N ASP A 153 14.21 -4.28 -9.16
CA ASP A 153 14.36 -5.73 -9.09
C ASP A 153 14.01 -6.20 -7.66
N TYR A 154 12.77 -6.59 -7.46
CA TYR A 154 12.27 -7.10 -6.18
C TYR A 154 11.79 -8.54 -6.33
N PRO A 155 12.15 -9.46 -5.42
CA PRO A 155 11.81 -10.87 -5.54
C PRO A 155 10.30 -11.07 -5.64
N THR A 156 9.89 -11.83 -6.63
CA THR A 156 8.52 -12.34 -6.74
C THR A 156 8.47 -13.77 -6.19
N LYS A 157 7.34 -14.14 -5.61
CA LYS A 157 7.09 -15.51 -5.20
C LYS A 157 7.06 -16.39 -6.45
N SER A 158 7.80 -17.50 -6.44
CA SER A 158 7.64 -18.52 -7.48
C SER A 158 6.21 -19.07 -7.44
N PRO A 159 5.63 -19.44 -8.58
CA PRO A 159 4.34 -20.13 -8.59
C PRO A 159 4.41 -21.35 -7.68
N THR A 160 3.49 -21.43 -6.73
CA THR A 160 3.32 -22.60 -5.85
C THR A 160 2.03 -23.31 -6.22
N GLU A 161 1.93 -24.59 -5.91
CA GLU A 161 0.64 -25.29 -6.01
C GLU A 161 -0.41 -24.55 -5.18
N LYS A 162 -1.63 -24.45 -5.72
CA LYS A 162 -2.74 -23.82 -5.00
C LYS A 162 -3.09 -24.67 -3.79
N ASN A 163 -3.28 -24.00 -2.65
CA ASN A 163 -3.58 -24.63 -1.37
C ASN A 163 -5.01 -24.35 -0.89
N GLY A 164 -5.83 -23.67 -1.70
CA GLY A 164 -7.21 -23.36 -1.41
C GLY A 164 -7.42 -22.24 -0.39
N LYS A 165 -6.40 -21.45 -0.08
CA LYS A 165 -6.47 -20.36 0.92
C LYS A 165 -6.62 -18.99 0.26
N ILE A 166 -7.67 -18.27 0.61
CA ILE A 166 -8.00 -16.95 0.10
C ILE A 166 -8.04 -15.94 1.26
N GLY A 167 -7.36 -14.82 1.10
CA GLY A 167 -7.50 -13.68 2.00
C GLY A 167 -8.53 -12.69 1.46
N ILE A 168 -9.35 -12.10 2.34
CA ILE A 168 -10.32 -11.06 1.99
C ILE A 168 -10.17 -9.88 2.94
N ALA A 169 -9.88 -8.69 2.39
CA ALA A 169 -9.83 -7.42 3.10
C ALA A 169 -10.93 -6.47 2.56
N PRO A 170 -12.15 -6.51 3.10
CA PRO A 170 -13.32 -5.86 2.52
C PRO A 170 -13.39 -4.35 2.78
N PHE A 171 -12.51 -3.82 3.62
CA PHE A 171 -12.59 -2.43 4.08
C PHE A 171 -11.50 -1.53 3.47
N ALA A 172 -11.81 -0.24 3.42
CA ALA A 172 -10.86 0.81 3.08
C ALA A 172 -11.17 2.10 3.86
N ALA A 173 -10.24 3.07 3.84
CA ALA A 173 -10.37 4.30 4.61
C ALA A 173 -11.53 5.22 4.17
N HIS A 174 -12.04 5.06 2.95
CA HIS A 174 -13.03 5.98 2.35
C HIS A 174 -14.16 5.23 1.65
N LYS A 175 -15.39 5.74 1.78
CA LYS A 175 -16.61 5.15 1.18
C LYS A 175 -16.50 4.87 -0.32
N GLY A 176 -15.84 5.77 -1.07
CA GLY A 176 -15.62 5.58 -2.51
C GLY A 176 -14.70 4.43 -2.90
N LYS A 177 -14.21 3.65 -1.92
CA LYS A 177 -13.34 2.48 -2.12
C LYS A 177 -13.90 1.20 -1.48
N ILE A 178 -15.07 1.25 -0.84
CA ILE A 178 -15.66 0.11 -0.14
C ILE A 178 -16.80 -0.44 -0.97
N LEU A 179 -16.67 -1.71 -1.40
CA LEU A 179 -17.76 -2.45 -2.04
C LEU A 179 -18.93 -2.58 -1.03
N PRO A 180 -20.21 -2.55 -1.47
CA PRO A 180 -21.31 -2.85 -0.57
C PRO A 180 -21.07 -4.15 0.19
N LEU A 181 -21.29 -4.13 1.51
CA LEU A 181 -20.96 -5.29 2.36
C LEU A 181 -21.77 -6.52 1.99
N GLU A 182 -23.02 -6.33 1.57
CA GLU A 182 -23.88 -7.40 1.09
C GLU A 182 -23.32 -8.08 -0.18
N THR A 183 -22.69 -7.29 -1.05
CA THR A 183 -22.01 -7.83 -2.25
C THR A 183 -20.74 -8.59 -1.85
N MET A 184 -19.97 -8.06 -0.90
CA MET A 184 -18.76 -8.72 -0.41
C MET A 184 -19.09 -10.00 0.35
N GLU A 185 -20.15 -10.01 1.17
CA GLU A 185 -20.61 -11.19 1.88
C GLU A 185 -21.02 -12.31 0.91
N LYS A 186 -21.70 -12.00 -0.21
CA LYS A 186 -22.00 -12.96 -1.27
C LYS A 186 -20.74 -13.56 -1.90
N VAL A 187 -19.66 -12.75 -2.06
CA VAL A 187 -18.36 -13.27 -2.51
C VAL A 187 -17.82 -14.29 -1.50
N VAL A 188 -17.89 -13.99 -0.20
CA VAL A 188 -17.46 -14.91 0.87
C VAL A 188 -18.28 -16.20 0.82
N GLU A 189 -19.61 -16.11 0.70
CA GLU A 189 -20.53 -17.24 0.58
C GLU A 189 -20.16 -18.15 -0.62
N MET A 190 -19.99 -17.54 -1.81
CA MET A 190 -19.66 -18.27 -3.03
C MET A 190 -18.30 -18.98 -2.95
N LEU A 191 -17.28 -18.35 -2.37
CA LEU A 191 -15.97 -18.97 -2.19
C LEU A 191 -16.00 -20.06 -1.11
N SER A 192 -16.73 -19.83 -0.01
CA SER A 192 -16.91 -20.81 1.06
C SER A 192 -17.64 -22.07 0.56
N SER A 193 -18.69 -21.92 -0.28
CA SER A 193 -19.41 -23.04 -0.87
C SER A 193 -18.58 -23.91 -1.82
N LYS A 194 -17.46 -23.37 -2.34
CA LYS A 194 -16.46 -24.12 -3.13
C LYS A 194 -15.42 -24.85 -2.26
N GLY A 195 -15.57 -24.83 -0.93
CA GLY A 195 -14.67 -25.51 0.00
C GLY A 195 -13.34 -24.76 0.27
N LEU A 196 -13.21 -23.52 -0.17
CA LEU A 196 -12.00 -22.72 0.04
C LEU A 196 -11.89 -22.24 1.49
N LYS A 197 -10.67 -22.24 2.05
CA LYS A 197 -10.40 -21.63 3.36
C LYS A 197 -10.24 -20.10 3.21
N ILE A 198 -11.07 -19.35 3.93
CA ILE A 198 -11.12 -17.89 3.81
C ILE A 198 -10.62 -17.24 5.09
N TYR A 199 -9.66 -16.33 4.97
CA TYR A 199 -9.15 -15.50 6.04
C TYR A 199 -9.60 -14.06 5.85
N LEU A 200 -10.31 -13.49 6.84
CA LEU A 200 -10.85 -12.14 6.80
C LEU A 200 -9.92 -11.17 7.53
N PHE A 201 -9.47 -10.15 6.82
CA PHE A 201 -8.58 -9.10 7.33
C PHE A 201 -9.36 -7.81 7.61
N GLY A 202 -9.17 -7.23 8.79
CA GLY A 202 -9.80 -5.99 9.21
C GLY A 202 -9.14 -5.41 10.45
N PHE A 203 -9.61 -4.23 10.87
CA PHE A 203 -9.05 -3.52 12.03
C PHE A 203 -10.11 -2.78 12.84
N GLY A 204 -10.07 -2.95 14.15
CA GLY A 204 -10.96 -2.26 15.10
C GLY A 204 -12.33 -2.93 15.27
N ASP A 205 -13.05 -2.49 16.30
CA ASP A 205 -14.25 -3.20 16.80
C ASP A 205 -15.40 -3.25 15.79
N LYS A 206 -15.56 -2.21 14.98
CA LYS A 206 -16.66 -2.17 13.98
C LYS A 206 -16.47 -3.18 12.86
N GLU A 207 -15.24 -3.27 12.32
CA GLU A 207 -14.92 -4.25 11.29
C GLU A 207 -14.93 -5.66 11.88
N LYS A 208 -14.41 -5.82 13.11
CA LYS A 208 -14.44 -7.09 13.86
C LYS A 208 -15.85 -7.66 13.97
N ALA A 209 -16.82 -6.86 14.40
CA ALA A 209 -18.21 -7.32 14.56
C ALA A 209 -18.80 -7.87 13.25
N ILE A 210 -18.50 -7.24 12.10
CA ILE A 210 -18.96 -7.71 10.78
C ILE A 210 -18.27 -9.00 10.39
N LEU A 211 -16.93 -9.05 10.53
CA LEU A 211 -16.16 -10.21 10.10
C LEU A 211 -16.35 -11.43 10.99
N ASP A 212 -16.56 -11.24 12.28
CA ASP A 212 -16.92 -12.33 13.20
C ASP A 212 -18.31 -12.91 12.87
N ALA A 213 -19.30 -12.06 12.51
CA ALA A 213 -20.60 -12.53 12.05
C ALA A 213 -20.51 -13.38 10.76
N TRP A 214 -19.64 -13.03 9.84
CA TRP A 214 -19.38 -13.87 8.65
C TRP A 214 -18.66 -15.18 9.01
N GLN A 215 -17.71 -15.16 9.94
CA GLN A 215 -17.08 -16.37 10.47
C GLN A 215 -18.10 -17.33 11.08
N ASP A 216 -19.04 -16.82 11.87
CA ASP A 216 -20.06 -17.64 12.54
C ASP A 216 -21.08 -18.25 11.53
N LYS A 217 -21.26 -17.58 10.38
CA LYS A 217 -22.19 -18.01 9.33
C LYS A 217 -21.60 -19.04 8.37
N TYR A 218 -20.29 -19.00 8.11
CA TYR A 218 -19.64 -19.82 7.09
C TYR A 218 -18.50 -20.69 7.68
N PRO A 219 -18.55 -22.03 7.55
CA PRO A 219 -17.66 -22.95 8.30
C PRO A 219 -16.16 -22.84 7.94
N ASN A 220 -15.85 -22.38 6.72
CA ASN A 220 -14.46 -22.29 6.23
C ASN A 220 -13.90 -20.87 6.32
N VAL A 221 -14.55 -19.99 7.08
CA VAL A 221 -14.20 -18.57 7.20
C VAL A 221 -13.62 -18.28 8.58
N GLU A 222 -12.56 -17.51 8.64
CA GLU A 222 -11.86 -17.15 9.87
C GLU A 222 -11.54 -15.66 9.90
N SER A 223 -12.04 -14.96 10.93
CA SER A 223 -11.74 -13.55 11.20
C SER A 223 -10.42 -13.42 11.95
N LEU A 224 -9.51 -12.62 11.41
CA LEU A 224 -8.20 -12.39 11.99
C LEU A 224 -8.14 -11.14 12.89
N VAL A 225 -9.24 -10.38 12.99
CA VAL A 225 -9.25 -9.11 13.73
C VAL A 225 -9.03 -9.35 15.22
N GLY A 226 -7.89 -8.83 15.73
CA GLY A 226 -7.45 -9.03 17.10
C GLY A 226 -6.88 -10.41 17.42
N ARG A 227 -6.74 -11.29 16.41
CA ARG A 227 -6.26 -12.67 16.56
C ARG A 227 -4.98 -12.98 15.77
N SER A 228 -4.58 -12.11 14.83
CA SER A 228 -3.42 -12.33 13.95
C SER A 228 -2.07 -12.37 14.67
N GLY A 229 -1.98 -11.84 15.89
CA GLY A 229 -0.69 -11.68 16.59
C GLY A 229 0.19 -10.59 15.98
N GLY A 230 -0.36 -9.74 15.14
CA GLY A 230 0.28 -8.54 14.57
C GLY A 230 0.75 -8.68 13.12
N LEU A 231 1.21 -7.55 12.59
CA LEU A 231 1.53 -7.39 11.17
C LEU A 231 2.55 -8.40 10.62
N ALA A 232 3.50 -8.88 11.44
CA ALA A 232 4.46 -9.90 11.00
C ALA A 232 3.78 -11.23 10.67
N ASN A 233 2.86 -11.66 11.53
CA ASN A 233 2.10 -12.90 11.32
C ASN A 233 1.12 -12.74 10.17
N GLU A 234 0.49 -11.56 10.02
CA GLU A 234 -0.36 -11.27 8.86
C GLU A 234 0.42 -11.37 7.55
N LEU A 235 1.62 -10.82 7.47
CA LEU A 235 2.47 -10.94 6.28
C LEU A 235 2.87 -12.38 5.97
N ASN A 236 3.15 -13.20 6.99
CA ASN A 236 3.44 -14.62 6.80
C ASN A 236 2.20 -15.38 6.29
N LEU A 237 1.03 -15.10 6.85
CA LEU A 237 -0.22 -15.70 6.38
C LEU A 237 -0.55 -15.25 4.96
N ILE A 238 -0.42 -13.95 4.64
CA ILE A 238 -0.64 -13.44 3.29
C ILE A 238 0.30 -14.12 2.29
N ALA A 239 1.56 -14.38 2.68
CA ALA A 239 2.51 -15.10 1.84
C ALA A 239 2.11 -16.56 1.54
N ASP A 240 1.27 -17.16 2.36
CA ASP A 240 0.75 -18.54 2.21
C ASP A 240 -0.58 -18.60 1.43
N LEU A 241 -1.19 -17.48 1.10
CA LEU A 241 -2.44 -17.42 0.34
C LEU A 241 -2.19 -17.68 -1.16
N ASP A 242 -3.18 -18.26 -1.81
CA ASP A 242 -3.26 -18.34 -3.28
C ASP A 242 -3.60 -16.97 -3.89
N CYS A 243 -4.49 -16.24 -3.21
CA CYS A 243 -4.95 -14.92 -3.66
C CYS A 243 -5.40 -14.06 -2.48
N MET A 244 -5.18 -12.76 -2.58
CA MET A 244 -5.71 -11.75 -1.69
C MET A 244 -6.75 -10.90 -2.43
N LEU A 245 -8.03 -11.01 -2.05
CA LEU A 245 -9.04 -10.03 -2.45
C LEU A 245 -8.94 -8.80 -1.54
N SER A 246 -8.72 -7.66 -2.13
CA SER A 246 -8.60 -6.40 -1.39
C SER A 246 -9.35 -5.27 -2.08
N MET A 247 -9.84 -4.33 -1.31
CA MET A 247 -10.14 -3.01 -1.86
C MET A 247 -8.86 -2.31 -2.30
N ASP A 248 -8.93 -1.19 -3.03
CA ASP A 248 -7.79 -0.27 -3.21
C ASP A 248 -7.34 0.24 -1.82
N SER A 249 -6.60 -0.60 -1.09
CA SER A 249 -6.20 -0.42 0.31
C SER A 249 -4.81 -0.97 0.59
N ALA A 250 -4.37 -0.91 1.86
CA ALA A 250 -3.05 -1.37 2.27
C ALA A 250 -2.81 -2.86 2.00
N ASN A 251 -3.84 -3.69 2.13
CA ASN A 251 -3.70 -5.15 1.97
C ASN A 251 -3.30 -5.58 0.55
N MET A 252 -3.74 -4.85 -0.49
CA MET A 252 -3.25 -5.06 -1.85
C MET A 252 -1.72 -4.89 -1.94
N HIS A 253 -1.17 -3.89 -1.26
CA HIS A 253 0.27 -3.63 -1.25
C HIS A 253 1.03 -4.63 -0.37
N LEU A 254 0.43 -5.08 0.73
CA LEU A 254 1.02 -6.12 1.59
C LEU A 254 1.09 -7.47 0.85
N ALA A 255 0.03 -7.84 0.12
CA ALA A 255 0.03 -9.02 -0.74
C ALA A 255 1.12 -8.94 -1.82
N SER A 256 1.18 -7.81 -2.53
CA SER A 256 2.23 -7.53 -3.52
C SER A 256 3.64 -7.66 -2.93
N LEU A 257 3.85 -7.17 -1.69
CA LEU A 257 5.13 -7.19 -1.00
C LEU A 257 5.64 -8.61 -0.72
N VAL A 258 4.75 -9.55 -0.43
CA VAL A 258 5.11 -10.94 -0.14
C VAL A 258 4.99 -11.86 -1.38
N GLY A 259 4.67 -11.27 -2.54
CA GLY A 259 4.55 -11.98 -3.81
C GLY A 259 3.23 -12.74 -3.99
N THR A 260 2.22 -12.45 -3.18
CA THR A 260 0.88 -13.04 -3.33
C THR A 260 0.08 -12.26 -4.36
N ARG A 261 -0.61 -12.96 -5.26
CA ARG A 261 -1.53 -12.38 -6.22
C ARG A 261 -2.61 -11.58 -5.51
N ALA A 262 -2.88 -10.36 -5.96
CA ALA A 262 -3.91 -9.50 -5.40
C ALA A 262 -4.99 -9.18 -6.45
N VAL A 263 -6.18 -9.72 -6.26
CA VAL A 263 -7.38 -9.25 -6.92
C VAL A 263 -7.87 -8.01 -6.17
N SER A 264 -7.94 -6.88 -6.86
CA SER A 264 -8.23 -5.59 -6.21
C SER A 264 -9.49 -4.93 -6.78
N VAL A 265 -10.34 -4.40 -5.91
CA VAL A 265 -11.61 -3.75 -6.29
C VAL A 265 -11.44 -2.24 -6.28
N TRP A 266 -11.82 -1.59 -7.40
CA TRP A 266 -11.64 -0.17 -7.63
C TRP A 266 -12.95 0.53 -7.91
N GLY A 267 -13.32 1.47 -7.03
CA GLY A 267 -14.52 2.29 -7.15
C GLY A 267 -14.26 3.70 -7.69
N ALA A 268 -14.33 4.70 -6.83
CA ALA A 268 -14.07 6.11 -7.16
C ALA A 268 -12.63 6.42 -7.56
N THR A 269 -11.71 5.50 -7.28
CA THR A 269 -10.29 5.52 -7.66
C THR A 269 -10.07 4.69 -8.93
N HIS A 270 -8.82 4.65 -9.44
CA HIS A 270 -8.48 3.88 -10.65
C HIS A 270 -6.99 3.52 -10.64
N PRO A 271 -6.60 2.30 -11.11
CA PRO A 271 -5.19 1.89 -11.24
C PRO A 271 -4.33 2.88 -12.02
N ALA A 272 -4.90 3.53 -13.05
CA ALA A 272 -4.22 4.55 -13.85
C ALA A 272 -3.67 5.75 -13.04
N ALA A 273 -4.06 5.91 -11.77
CA ALA A 273 -3.46 6.89 -10.86
C ALA A 273 -2.08 6.49 -10.31
N GLY A 274 -1.59 5.28 -10.66
CA GLY A 274 -0.27 4.77 -10.31
C GLY A 274 -0.18 4.14 -8.92
N PHE A 275 -1.27 3.51 -8.45
CA PHE A 275 -1.34 2.88 -7.13
C PHE A 275 -1.53 1.36 -7.17
N LEU A 276 -1.50 0.72 -8.33
CA LEU A 276 -1.52 -0.75 -8.38
C LEU A 276 -0.32 -1.31 -7.62
N GLY A 277 -0.46 -2.51 -7.02
CA GLY A 277 0.62 -3.19 -6.31
C GLY A 277 1.80 -3.51 -7.23
N PHE A 278 3.00 -3.62 -6.66
CA PHE A 278 4.21 -3.93 -7.41
C PHE A 278 4.10 -5.32 -8.08
N ASN A 279 4.40 -5.41 -9.37
CA ASN A 279 4.30 -6.65 -10.16
C ASN A 279 2.92 -7.34 -10.11
N GLN A 280 1.85 -6.63 -9.74
CA GLN A 280 0.49 -7.17 -9.84
C GLN A 280 -0.04 -7.01 -11.27
N ASN A 281 -0.81 -8.02 -11.70
CA ASN A 281 -1.44 -7.99 -13.03
C ASN A 281 -2.53 -6.91 -13.07
N PRO A 282 -2.50 -5.96 -14.02
CA PRO A 282 -3.58 -4.97 -14.17
C PRO A 282 -4.96 -5.59 -14.42
N ASP A 283 -5.03 -6.77 -15.02
CA ASP A 283 -6.28 -7.49 -15.26
C ASP A 283 -6.95 -7.99 -13.98
N ASP A 284 -6.19 -8.09 -12.87
CA ASP A 284 -6.73 -8.42 -11.55
C ASP A 284 -7.37 -7.20 -10.83
N ALA A 285 -7.45 -6.07 -11.50
CA ALA A 285 -8.18 -4.89 -11.03
C ALA A 285 -9.66 -4.98 -11.44
N VAL A 286 -10.51 -5.46 -10.52
CA VAL A 286 -11.97 -5.54 -10.73
C VAL A 286 -12.57 -4.14 -10.65
N GLN A 287 -13.17 -3.69 -11.73
CA GLN A 287 -13.73 -2.37 -11.86
C GLN A 287 -14.76 -2.30 -12.99
N VAL A 288 -15.53 -1.22 -13.04
CA VAL A 288 -16.43 -0.93 -14.17
C VAL A 288 -16.00 0.36 -14.86
N ASP A 289 -16.12 0.40 -16.17
CA ASP A 289 -15.77 1.57 -16.96
C ASP A 289 -16.92 2.59 -16.90
N LEU A 290 -16.64 3.71 -16.24
CA LEU A 290 -17.53 4.87 -16.17
C LEU A 290 -16.75 6.13 -16.51
N PRO A 291 -17.33 7.06 -17.30
CA PRO A 291 -16.64 8.29 -17.71
C PRO A 291 -16.20 9.17 -16.54
N CYS A 292 -16.88 9.07 -15.39
CA CYS A 292 -16.54 9.83 -14.19
C CYS A 292 -15.32 9.28 -13.41
N ARG A 293 -14.77 8.13 -13.77
CA ARG A 293 -13.68 7.48 -13.04
C ARG A 293 -12.29 7.83 -13.59
N PRO A 294 -11.29 8.05 -12.69
CA PRO A 294 -11.46 8.27 -11.25
C PRO A 294 -12.03 9.67 -10.96
N CYS A 295 -13.03 9.77 -10.12
CA CYS A 295 -13.52 11.07 -9.63
C CYS A 295 -12.73 11.55 -8.39
N SER A 296 -11.98 10.66 -7.75
CA SER A 296 -11.11 10.94 -6.60
C SER A 296 -9.80 10.17 -6.71
N VAL A 297 -8.69 10.81 -6.30
CA VAL A 297 -7.38 10.13 -6.22
C VAL A 297 -7.33 9.16 -5.04
N TYR A 298 -8.04 9.46 -3.96
CA TYR A 298 -7.99 8.74 -2.69
C TYR A 298 -9.33 8.15 -2.25
N GLY A 299 -10.39 8.33 -3.06
CA GLY A 299 -11.74 7.84 -2.72
C GLY A 299 -12.48 8.67 -1.66
N ASN A 300 -11.94 9.82 -1.29
CA ASN A 300 -12.45 10.67 -0.20
C ASN A 300 -13.47 11.72 -0.64
N LYS A 301 -13.81 11.79 -1.92
CA LYS A 301 -14.85 12.69 -2.45
C LYS A 301 -16.20 11.97 -2.45
N GLU A 302 -17.26 12.69 -2.15
CA GLU A 302 -18.61 12.19 -2.29
C GLU A 302 -18.99 11.98 -3.76
N CYS A 303 -19.81 10.98 -4.00
CA CYS A 303 -20.32 10.68 -5.32
C CYS A 303 -21.35 11.73 -5.75
N ARG A 304 -21.25 12.21 -7.00
CA ARG A 304 -22.16 13.22 -7.56
C ARG A 304 -23.24 12.64 -8.46
N LEU A 305 -23.26 11.32 -8.65
CA LEU A 305 -24.26 10.64 -9.48
C LEU A 305 -25.57 10.46 -8.69
N SER A 306 -26.69 10.45 -9.40
CA SER A 306 -28.02 10.15 -8.84
C SER A 306 -28.06 8.77 -8.17
N THR A 307 -27.35 7.79 -8.74
CA THR A 307 -27.09 6.49 -8.09
C THR A 307 -25.69 6.55 -7.48
N PRO A 308 -25.58 6.76 -6.15
CA PRO A 308 -24.27 6.91 -5.51
C PRO A 308 -23.40 5.68 -5.68
N TYR A 309 -22.13 5.92 -6.00
CA TYR A 309 -21.10 4.87 -6.13
C TYR A 309 -21.45 3.75 -7.11
N LYS A 310 -22.13 4.04 -8.25
CA LYS A 310 -22.40 3.08 -9.32
C LYS A 310 -21.14 2.29 -9.73
N CYS A 311 -19.96 2.90 -9.62
CA CYS A 311 -18.66 2.26 -9.86
C CYS A 311 -18.35 1.08 -8.91
N LEU A 312 -19.06 0.98 -7.79
CA LEU A 312 -18.95 -0.13 -6.82
C LEU A 312 -20.20 -1.01 -6.88
N THR A 313 -21.40 -0.41 -6.90
CA THR A 313 -22.67 -1.18 -6.87
C THR A 313 -22.95 -1.93 -8.17
N ALA A 314 -22.28 -1.63 -9.27
CA ALA A 314 -22.36 -2.36 -10.53
C ALA A 314 -21.36 -3.54 -10.65
N ILE A 315 -20.46 -3.69 -9.67
CA ILE A 315 -19.58 -4.86 -9.59
C ILE A 315 -20.37 -6.02 -8.99
N THR A 316 -20.43 -7.15 -9.71
CA THR A 316 -21.16 -8.33 -9.24
C THR A 316 -20.26 -9.28 -8.45
N PRO A 317 -20.79 -10.04 -7.49
CA PRO A 317 -20.04 -11.08 -6.78
C PRO A 317 -19.36 -12.08 -7.73
N GLU A 318 -20.07 -12.50 -8.79
CA GLU A 318 -19.60 -13.45 -9.78
C GLU A 318 -18.35 -12.94 -10.51
N SER A 319 -18.31 -11.64 -10.87
CA SER A 319 -17.15 -11.04 -11.53
C SER A 319 -15.90 -11.09 -10.67
N ILE A 320 -16.05 -10.94 -9.34
CA ILE A 320 -14.96 -11.03 -8.38
C ILE A 320 -14.51 -12.49 -8.21
N VAL A 321 -15.47 -13.40 -7.99
CA VAL A 321 -15.20 -14.82 -7.79
C VAL A 321 -14.50 -15.41 -9.01
N ASN A 322 -15.01 -15.16 -10.22
CA ASN A 322 -14.40 -15.63 -11.47
C ASN A 322 -12.95 -15.10 -11.60
N ARG A 323 -12.71 -13.85 -11.24
CA ARG A 323 -11.36 -13.29 -11.26
C ARG A 323 -10.44 -13.96 -10.24
N ILE A 324 -10.91 -14.29 -9.02
CA ILE A 324 -10.11 -14.99 -8.00
C ILE A 324 -9.75 -16.40 -8.48
N LEU A 325 -10.72 -17.12 -9.05
CA LEU A 325 -10.53 -18.49 -9.53
C LEU A 325 -9.79 -18.58 -10.85
N CYS A 326 -9.64 -17.47 -11.59
CA CYS A 326 -9.10 -17.42 -12.94
C CYS A 326 -9.95 -18.19 -13.95
N GLU A 327 -11.28 -18.16 -13.76
CA GLU A 327 -12.28 -18.74 -14.68
C GLU A 327 -12.75 -17.71 -15.72
#